data_11b2e17063020099762f77ff4cd7473d
#
_entry.id   11b2e17063020099762f77ff4cd7473d
#
_cell.length_a   1.000
_cell.length_b   1.000
_cell.length_c   1.000
_cell.angle_alpha   90.00
_cell.angle_beta   90.00
_cell.angle_gamma   90.00
#
_symmetry.space_group_name_H-M   'P 1'
#
loop_
_entity.id
_entity.type
_entity.pdbx_description
1 polymer ?
#
loop_
_entity_poly.entity_id
_entity_poly.type
_entity_poly.pdbx_seq_one_letter_code
_entity_poly.pdbx_strand_id
1 'polypeptide(L)'
;MRLPTVRQLQLLKALDQYKSISLVAQQLHVSQPSVSIQLKQLSETVDMPVYRQHGKTIVLTDAGKALLTCANEVFTSFHNLSVSIDELKSVTSGSLNLCVVSTAKYFLPLILGAFCKKHPKVDINLKIGDVVMAVNMMTDMGERQLALSTLEKYHTDA
;
A
#
# COMPACT_ATOMS: atom_id res chain seq x y z
N MET A 1 -16.29 19.98 8.71
CA MET A 1 -15.56 19.33 7.63
C MET A 1 -16.44 18.25 7.03
N ARG A 2 -16.61 18.20 5.72
CA ARG A 2 -17.27 17.08 5.03
C ARG A 2 -16.26 15.93 4.90
N LEU A 3 -16.74 14.69 4.76
CA LEU A 3 -15.84 13.56 4.54
C LEU A 3 -15.44 13.46 3.07
N PRO A 4 -14.16 13.20 2.77
CA PRO A 4 -13.72 12.86 1.43
C PRO A 4 -14.38 11.57 0.93
N THR A 5 -14.62 11.48 -0.35
CA THR A 5 -15.07 10.22 -0.96
C THR A 5 -13.88 9.29 -1.21
N VAL A 6 -14.12 7.99 -1.22
CA VAL A 6 -13.09 6.97 -1.55
C VAL A 6 -12.45 7.27 -2.92
N ARG A 7 -13.26 7.73 -3.88
CA ARG A 7 -12.76 8.10 -5.22
C ARG A 7 -11.78 9.28 -5.16
N GLN A 8 -12.08 10.30 -4.36
CA GLN A 8 -11.18 11.45 -4.16
C GLN A 8 -9.87 11.03 -3.51
N LEU A 9 -9.91 10.14 -2.50
CA LEU A 9 -8.71 9.59 -1.87
C LEU A 9 -7.87 8.76 -2.86
N GLN A 10 -8.52 7.98 -3.73
CA GLN A 10 -7.85 7.23 -4.79
C GLN A 10 -7.13 8.16 -5.79
N LEU A 11 -7.79 9.24 -6.20
CA LEU A 11 -7.20 10.25 -7.09
C LEU A 11 -6.01 10.98 -6.44
N LEU A 12 -6.09 11.30 -5.15
CA LEU A 12 -5.01 11.93 -4.40
C LEU A 12 -3.78 11.00 -4.31
N LYS A 13 -4.00 9.72 -4.03
CA LYS A 13 -2.94 8.72 -4.00
C LYS A 13 -2.26 8.56 -5.37
N ALA A 14 -3.03 8.49 -6.44
CA ALA A 14 -2.51 8.46 -7.80
C ALA A 14 -1.76 9.77 -8.16
N LEU A 15 -2.25 10.93 -7.71
CA LEU A 15 -1.58 12.21 -7.93
C LEU A 15 -0.22 12.26 -7.23
N ASP A 16 -0.12 11.72 -6.03
CA ASP A 16 1.18 11.64 -5.34
C ASP A 16 2.17 10.74 -6.08
N GLN A 17 1.69 9.63 -6.65
CA GLN A 17 2.52 8.69 -7.40
C GLN A 17 2.99 9.25 -8.75
N TYR A 18 2.06 9.79 -9.55
CA TYR A 18 2.34 10.19 -10.94
C TYR A 18 2.73 11.66 -11.10
N LYS A 19 2.51 12.50 -10.09
CA LYS A 19 2.84 13.93 -10.06
C LYS A 19 2.29 14.76 -11.25
N SER A 20 1.25 14.22 -11.93
CA SER A 20 0.64 14.79 -13.13
C SER A 20 -0.84 14.39 -13.24
N ILE A 21 -1.73 15.37 -13.42
CA ILE A 21 -3.17 15.15 -13.60
C ILE A 21 -3.44 14.35 -14.87
N SER A 22 -2.70 14.62 -15.95
CA SER A 22 -2.86 13.90 -17.22
C SER A 22 -2.51 12.42 -17.08
N LEU A 23 -1.41 12.10 -16.37
CA LEU A 23 -1.01 10.71 -16.13
C LEU A 23 -2.00 10.01 -15.20
N VAL A 24 -2.50 10.69 -14.16
CA VAL A 24 -3.57 10.14 -13.29
C VAL A 24 -4.81 9.80 -14.11
N ALA A 25 -5.24 10.69 -15.01
CA ALA A 25 -6.39 10.48 -15.88
C ALA A 25 -6.20 9.24 -16.78
N GLN A 26 -5.03 9.12 -17.39
CA GLN A 26 -4.66 7.98 -18.23
C GLN A 26 -4.67 6.68 -17.46
N GLN A 27 -4.01 6.63 -16.29
CA GLN A 27 -3.88 5.42 -15.47
C GLN A 27 -5.21 4.93 -14.89
N LEU A 28 -6.09 5.87 -14.56
CA LEU A 28 -7.40 5.54 -13.98
C LEU A 28 -8.54 5.48 -15.03
N HIS A 29 -8.20 5.59 -16.32
CA HIS A 29 -9.13 5.55 -17.45
C HIS A 29 -10.29 6.54 -17.31
N VAL A 30 -9.98 7.78 -16.92
CA VAL A 30 -10.95 8.87 -16.78
C VAL A 30 -10.48 10.11 -17.53
N SER A 31 -11.38 11.07 -17.74
CA SER A 31 -11.01 12.34 -18.37
C SER A 31 -10.22 13.23 -17.41
N GLN A 32 -9.25 14.00 -17.95
CA GLN A 32 -8.47 14.96 -17.17
C GLN A 32 -9.34 16.03 -16.47
N PRO A 33 -10.40 16.59 -17.10
CA PRO A 33 -11.32 17.48 -16.40
C PRO A 33 -11.98 16.83 -15.17
N SER A 34 -12.37 15.55 -15.27
CA SER A 34 -12.97 14.82 -14.14
C SER A 34 -11.99 14.73 -12.96
N VAL A 35 -10.71 14.41 -13.22
CA VAL A 35 -9.68 14.37 -12.17
C VAL A 35 -9.53 15.75 -11.52
N SER A 36 -9.44 16.81 -12.33
CA SER A 36 -9.27 18.19 -11.84
C SER A 36 -10.44 18.64 -10.97
N ILE A 37 -11.67 18.36 -11.39
CA ILE A 37 -12.88 18.69 -10.64
C ILE A 37 -12.90 17.95 -9.29
N GLN A 38 -12.63 16.65 -9.28
CA GLN A 38 -12.64 15.86 -8.05
C GLN A 38 -11.54 16.29 -7.06
N LEU A 39 -10.36 16.62 -7.53
CA LEU A 39 -9.27 17.13 -6.67
C LEU A 39 -9.58 18.54 -6.15
N LYS A 40 -10.25 19.39 -6.94
CA LYS A 40 -10.74 20.68 -6.47
C LYS A 40 -11.80 20.51 -5.38
N GLN A 41 -12.79 19.65 -5.60
CA GLN A 41 -13.80 19.33 -4.59
C GLN A 41 -13.19 18.75 -3.30
N LEU A 42 -12.12 17.94 -3.41
CA LEU A 42 -11.39 17.46 -2.25
C LEU A 42 -10.76 18.61 -1.47
N SER A 43 -10.16 19.59 -2.15
CA SER A 43 -9.62 20.81 -1.51
C SER A 43 -10.71 21.62 -0.82
N GLU A 44 -11.89 21.74 -1.44
CA GLU A 44 -13.06 22.42 -0.86
C GLU A 44 -13.60 21.66 0.36
N THR A 45 -13.53 20.32 0.36
CA THR A 45 -13.98 19.48 1.47
C THR A 45 -13.19 19.74 2.76
N VAL A 46 -11.90 20.01 2.65
CA VAL A 46 -11.00 20.29 3.78
C VAL A 46 -10.70 21.77 3.98
N ASP A 47 -11.29 22.63 3.13
CA ASP A 47 -11.10 24.08 3.12
C ASP A 47 -9.63 24.52 3.01
N MET A 48 -8.83 23.71 2.33
CA MET A 48 -7.40 23.93 2.09
C MET A 48 -6.98 23.33 0.75
N PRO A 49 -6.04 23.94 0.00
CA PRO A 49 -5.48 23.32 -1.19
C PRO A 49 -4.73 22.04 -0.81
N VAL A 50 -5.06 20.92 -1.44
CA VAL A 50 -4.41 19.61 -1.15
C VAL A 50 -3.18 19.36 -2.04
N TYR A 51 -3.03 20.10 -3.12
CA TYR A 51 -1.86 20.06 -4.00
C TYR A 51 -1.52 21.46 -4.53
N ARG A 52 -0.32 21.62 -5.04
CA ARG A 52 0.15 22.82 -5.74
C ARG A 52 1.03 22.45 -6.92
N GLN A 53 1.10 23.32 -7.89
CA GLN A 53 2.04 23.19 -9.00
C GLN A 53 3.42 23.64 -8.57
N HIS A 54 4.43 22.84 -8.88
CA HIS A 54 5.84 23.16 -8.67
C HIS A 54 6.60 22.93 -9.98
N GLY A 55 6.83 24.00 -10.73
CA GLY A 55 7.38 23.91 -12.09
C GLY A 55 6.45 23.12 -13.02
N LYS A 56 6.96 22.01 -13.57
CA LYS A 56 6.19 21.10 -14.45
C LYS A 56 5.52 19.95 -13.70
N THR A 57 5.73 19.82 -12.39
CA THR A 57 5.20 18.72 -11.57
C THR A 57 4.17 19.23 -10.56
N ILE A 58 3.37 18.32 -10.05
CA ILE A 58 2.42 18.58 -8.96
C ILE A 58 2.98 17.97 -7.67
N VAL A 59 2.91 18.73 -6.58
CA VAL A 59 3.32 18.29 -5.26
C VAL A 59 2.16 18.45 -4.28
N LEU A 60 2.03 17.54 -3.33
CA LEU A 60 1.04 17.64 -2.26
C LEU A 60 1.45 18.75 -1.28
N THR A 61 0.46 19.46 -0.76
CA THR A 61 0.60 20.34 0.40
C THR A 61 0.64 19.52 1.68
N ASP A 62 0.83 20.17 2.83
CA ASP A 62 0.78 19.45 4.11
C ASP A 62 -0.62 18.91 4.41
N ALA A 63 -1.69 19.63 4.00
CA ALA A 63 -3.06 19.10 4.02
C ALA A 63 -3.20 17.87 3.10
N GLY A 64 -2.62 17.92 1.90
CA GLY A 64 -2.60 16.78 0.98
C GLY A 64 -1.86 15.57 1.52
N LYS A 65 -0.73 15.76 2.23
CA LYS A 65 0.02 14.68 2.88
C LYS A 65 -0.76 14.05 4.03
N ALA A 66 -1.41 14.86 4.87
CA ALA A 66 -2.28 14.37 5.93
C ALA A 66 -3.44 13.53 5.38
N LEU A 67 -4.07 14.01 4.30
CA LEU A 67 -5.11 13.24 3.60
C LEU A 67 -4.57 11.97 2.95
N LEU A 68 -3.34 11.97 2.43
CA LEU A 68 -2.70 10.78 1.86
C LEU A 68 -2.46 9.71 2.93
N THR A 69 -2.05 10.11 4.14
CA THR A 69 -1.91 9.19 5.28
C THR A 69 -3.25 8.53 5.60
N CYS A 70 -4.30 9.33 5.76
CA CYS A 70 -5.66 8.82 5.96
C CYS A 70 -6.12 7.92 4.80
N ALA A 71 -5.84 8.30 3.54
CA ALA A 71 -6.17 7.48 2.38
C ALA A 71 -5.49 6.10 2.43
N ASN A 72 -4.23 6.03 2.83
CA ASN A 72 -3.52 4.76 2.94
C ASN A 72 -4.14 3.86 4.02
N GLU A 73 -4.53 4.41 5.16
CA GLU A 73 -5.23 3.67 6.23
C GLU A 73 -6.58 3.12 5.74
N VAL A 74 -7.38 3.94 5.05
CA VAL A 74 -8.66 3.53 4.47
C VAL A 74 -8.48 2.39 3.47
N PHE A 75 -7.50 2.49 2.57
CA PHE A 75 -7.24 1.42 1.58
C PHE A 75 -6.67 0.16 2.23
N THR A 76 -5.87 0.28 3.28
CA THR A 76 -5.43 -0.87 4.09
C THR A 76 -6.63 -1.56 4.75
N SER A 77 -7.56 -0.79 5.31
CA SER A 77 -8.79 -1.34 5.90
C SER A 77 -9.67 -2.07 4.88
N PHE A 78 -9.79 -1.54 3.66
CA PHE A 78 -10.50 -2.25 2.58
C PHE A 78 -9.78 -3.53 2.16
N HIS A 79 -8.46 -3.52 2.11
CA HIS A 79 -7.68 -4.72 1.82
C HIS A 79 -7.91 -5.80 2.89
N ASN A 80 -7.83 -5.43 4.17
CA ASN A 80 -8.07 -6.33 5.29
C ASN A 80 -9.51 -6.90 5.27
N LEU A 81 -10.49 -6.08 4.93
CA LEU A 81 -11.87 -6.52 4.75
C LEU A 81 -11.97 -7.56 3.63
N SER A 82 -11.29 -7.34 2.50
CA SER A 82 -11.27 -8.33 1.40
C SER A 82 -10.71 -9.67 1.86
N VAL A 83 -9.60 -9.65 2.61
CA VAL A 83 -9.00 -10.87 3.18
C VAL A 83 -9.98 -11.57 4.12
N SER A 84 -10.61 -10.84 5.04
CA SER A 84 -11.58 -11.42 5.98
C SER A 84 -12.81 -12.00 5.26
N ILE A 85 -13.29 -11.34 4.21
CA ILE A 85 -14.40 -11.86 3.41
C ILE A 85 -14.01 -13.17 2.70
N ASP A 86 -12.78 -13.23 2.19
CA ASP A 86 -12.28 -14.44 1.52
C ASP A 86 -12.08 -15.59 2.51
N GLU A 87 -11.66 -15.32 3.75
CA GLU A 87 -11.63 -16.29 4.84
C GLU A 87 -13.04 -16.81 5.18
N LEU A 88 -14.03 -15.92 5.27
CA LEU A 88 -15.43 -16.28 5.52
C LEU A 88 -16.06 -17.15 4.42
N LYS A 89 -15.61 -16.98 3.17
CA LYS A 89 -16.07 -17.83 2.05
C LYS A 89 -15.51 -19.24 2.09
N SER A 90 -14.80 -19.61 3.15
CA SER A 90 -14.14 -20.93 3.31
C SER A 90 -13.19 -21.24 2.15
N VAL A 91 -12.50 -20.26 1.68
CA VAL A 91 -11.64 -20.38 0.51
C VAL A 91 -10.41 -21.21 0.91
N THR A 92 -10.40 -22.44 0.44
CA THR A 92 -9.21 -23.29 0.42
C THR A 92 -8.18 -22.86 -0.64
N SER A 93 -8.38 -21.70 -1.23
CA SER A 93 -7.54 -21.13 -2.29
C SER A 93 -7.25 -19.64 -2.01
N GLY A 94 -6.05 -19.20 -2.28
CA GLY A 94 -5.63 -17.80 -2.09
C GLY A 94 -4.22 -17.58 -2.59
N SER A 95 -3.69 -16.37 -2.50
CA SER A 95 -2.29 -16.08 -2.79
C SER A 95 -1.55 -15.62 -1.53
N LEU A 96 -0.42 -16.23 -1.25
CA LEU A 96 0.49 -15.87 -0.17
C LEU A 96 1.72 -15.19 -0.78
N ASN A 97 1.88 -13.91 -0.49
CA ASN A 97 3.04 -13.15 -0.94
C ASN A 97 4.06 -13.08 0.20
N LEU A 98 5.22 -13.66 0.00
CA LEU A 98 6.32 -13.70 0.97
C LEU A 98 7.49 -12.88 0.45
N CYS A 99 8.00 -11.98 1.30
CA CYS A 99 9.30 -11.36 1.09
C CYS A 99 10.25 -11.89 2.17
N VAL A 100 11.36 -12.47 1.73
CA VAL A 100 12.31 -13.12 2.65
C VAL A 100 13.73 -12.66 2.37
N VAL A 101 14.55 -12.63 3.41
CA VAL A 101 15.96 -12.33 3.29
C VAL A 101 16.71 -13.52 2.71
N SER A 102 17.85 -13.25 2.09
CA SER A 102 18.64 -14.26 1.36
C SER A 102 19.03 -15.48 2.20
N THR A 103 19.21 -15.32 3.51
CA THR A 103 19.53 -16.43 4.43
C THR A 103 18.37 -17.44 4.59
N ALA A 104 17.12 -16.98 4.40
CA ALA A 104 15.95 -17.84 4.52
C ALA A 104 15.84 -18.89 3.41
N LYS A 105 16.55 -18.72 2.29
CA LYS A 105 16.53 -19.63 1.13
C LYS A 105 16.90 -21.08 1.48
N TYR A 106 17.64 -21.29 2.55
CA TYR A 106 18.11 -22.64 2.91
C TYR A 106 17.07 -23.49 3.65
N PHE A 107 16.21 -22.88 4.47
CA PHE A 107 15.21 -23.60 5.27
C PHE A 107 13.78 -23.39 4.79
N LEU A 108 13.51 -22.27 4.12
CA LEU A 108 12.17 -21.91 3.66
C LEU A 108 11.53 -22.96 2.72
N PRO A 109 12.24 -23.59 1.75
CA PRO A 109 11.64 -24.60 0.90
C PRO A 109 11.06 -25.79 1.66
N LEU A 110 11.65 -26.19 2.79
CA LEU A 110 11.14 -27.28 3.63
C LEU A 110 9.81 -26.90 4.28
N ILE A 111 9.72 -25.66 4.81
CA ILE A 111 8.51 -25.14 5.44
C ILE A 111 7.39 -24.97 4.39
N LEU A 112 7.72 -24.34 3.25
CA LEU A 112 6.77 -24.14 2.17
C LEU A 112 6.30 -25.45 1.55
N GLY A 113 7.19 -26.44 1.41
CA GLY A 113 6.81 -27.76 0.91
C GLY A 113 5.78 -28.47 1.80
N ALA A 114 5.90 -28.35 3.13
CA ALA A 114 4.93 -28.86 4.06
C ALA A 114 3.60 -28.08 4.01
N PHE A 115 3.68 -26.76 3.87
CA PHE A 115 2.51 -25.89 3.74
C PHE A 115 1.72 -26.16 2.46
N CYS A 116 2.39 -26.21 1.28
CA CYS A 116 1.75 -26.50 0.00
C CYS A 116 1.05 -27.85 -0.03
N LYS A 117 1.63 -28.87 0.61
CA LYS A 117 0.97 -30.18 0.74
C LYS A 117 -0.35 -30.09 1.53
N LYS A 118 -0.40 -29.22 2.53
CA LYS A 118 -1.57 -29.03 3.40
C LYS A 118 -2.61 -28.09 2.78
N HIS A 119 -2.15 -27.17 1.93
CA HIS A 119 -2.96 -26.14 1.29
C HIS A 119 -2.70 -26.10 -0.24
N PRO A 120 -3.13 -27.12 -1.00
CA PRO A 120 -2.75 -27.28 -2.41
C PRO A 120 -3.37 -26.25 -3.35
N LYS A 121 -4.31 -25.42 -2.88
CA LYS A 121 -4.98 -24.39 -3.67
C LYS A 121 -4.49 -22.98 -3.33
N VAL A 122 -3.42 -22.87 -2.54
CA VAL A 122 -2.82 -21.56 -2.21
C VAL A 122 -1.61 -21.32 -3.12
N ASP A 123 -1.66 -20.23 -3.87
CA ASP A 123 -0.55 -19.76 -4.68
C ASP A 123 0.47 -19.03 -3.82
N ILE A 124 1.74 -19.41 -3.89
CA ILE A 124 2.81 -18.76 -3.15
C ILE A 124 3.68 -17.94 -4.08
N ASN A 125 3.70 -16.64 -3.86
CA ASN A 125 4.62 -15.70 -4.52
C ASN A 125 5.78 -15.39 -3.57
N LEU A 126 6.98 -15.86 -3.90
CA LEU A 126 8.17 -15.65 -3.10
C LEU A 126 9.06 -14.58 -3.74
N LYS A 127 9.38 -13.53 -2.99
CA LYS A 127 10.41 -12.57 -3.34
C LYS A 127 11.57 -12.70 -2.36
N ILE A 128 12.79 -12.83 -2.90
CA ILE A 128 14.02 -12.84 -2.11
C ILE A 128 14.64 -11.45 -2.26
N GLY A 129 14.92 -10.80 -1.14
CA GLY A 129 15.51 -9.47 -1.08
C GLY A 129 16.48 -9.35 0.09
N ASP A 130 17.01 -8.15 0.29
CA ASP A 130 17.71 -7.80 1.52
C ASP A 130 16.72 -7.40 2.62
N VAL A 131 17.25 -7.17 3.83
CA VAL A 131 16.44 -6.80 5.00
C VAL A 131 15.70 -5.48 4.77
N VAL A 132 16.35 -4.51 4.13
CA VAL A 132 15.76 -3.19 3.84
C VAL A 132 14.58 -3.32 2.89
N MET A 133 14.71 -4.15 1.86
CA MET A 133 13.63 -4.43 0.91
C MET A 133 12.45 -5.12 1.59
N ALA A 134 12.69 -6.10 2.46
CA ALA A 134 11.63 -6.80 3.19
C ALA A 134 10.85 -5.83 4.10
N VAL A 135 11.54 -4.99 4.86
CA VAL A 135 10.93 -3.98 5.74
C VAL A 135 10.14 -2.93 4.94
N ASN A 136 10.66 -2.48 3.80
CA ASN A 136 9.96 -1.50 2.95
C ASN A 136 8.69 -2.03 2.27
N MET A 137 8.55 -3.35 2.13
CA MET A 137 7.35 -3.97 1.57
C MET A 137 6.23 -4.16 2.59
N MET A 138 6.49 -3.97 3.87
CA MET A 138 5.45 -4.02 4.91
C MET A 138 4.50 -2.82 4.75
N THR A 139 3.22 -3.09 4.76
CA THR A 139 2.17 -2.06 4.56
C THR A 139 1.80 -1.35 5.85
N ASP A 140 1.95 -2.02 6.98
CA ASP A 140 1.63 -1.48 8.30
C ASP A 140 2.86 -0.86 8.98
N MET A 141 2.70 0.39 9.47
CA MET A 141 3.75 1.08 10.24
C MET A 141 4.11 0.34 11.53
N GLY A 142 3.14 -0.31 12.17
CA GLY A 142 3.36 -1.12 13.37
C GLY A 142 4.23 -2.35 13.09
N GLU A 143 3.99 -3.04 12.00
CA GLU A 143 4.78 -4.18 11.56
C GLU A 143 6.21 -3.77 11.19
N ARG A 144 6.38 -2.62 10.50
CA ARG A 144 7.71 -2.05 10.21
C ARG A 144 8.49 -1.74 11.47
N GLN A 145 7.85 -1.10 12.44
CA GLN A 145 8.50 -0.73 13.70
C GLN A 145 8.92 -1.96 14.48
N LEU A 146 8.07 -2.98 14.54
CA LEU A 146 8.38 -4.26 15.19
C LEU A 146 9.52 -4.99 14.49
N ALA A 147 9.53 -5.04 13.16
CA ALA A 147 10.59 -5.65 12.38
C ALA A 147 11.94 -4.94 12.59
N LEU A 148 11.96 -3.61 12.54
CA LEU A 148 13.15 -2.81 12.76
C LEU A 148 13.71 -3.00 14.18
N SER A 149 12.86 -2.93 15.21
CA SER A 149 13.29 -3.13 16.61
C SER A 149 13.83 -4.54 16.85
N THR A 150 13.28 -5.54 16.18
CA THR A 150 13.76 -6.92 16.24
C THR A 150 15.15 -7.05 15.58
N LEU A 151 15.36 -6.42 14.43
CA LEU A 151 16.63 -6.42 13.72
C LEU A 151 17.73 -5.70 14.48
N GLU A 152 17.43 -4.56 15.11
CA GLU A 152 18.36 -3.83 15.97
C GLU A 152 18.83 -4.69 17.16
N LYS A 153 17.91 -5.45 17.77
CA LYS A 153 18.23 -6.35 18.87
C LYS A 153 19.20 -7.46 18.48
N TYR A 154 19.05 -8.03 17.27
CA TYR A 154 19.97 -9.06 16.77
C TYR A 154 21.33 -8.51 16.29
N HIS A 155 21.42 -7.21 15.99
CA HIS A 155 22.69 -6.57 15.62
C HIS A 155 23.53 -6.15 16.84
N THR A 156 22.91 -6.01 18.00
CA THR A 156 23.58 -5.60 19.25
C THR A 156 24.16 -6.79 20.00
N ASP A 157 23.69 -8.00 19.70
CA ASP A 157 24.12 -9.26 20.36
C ASP A 157 25.13 -10.06 19.51
N ALA A 158 25.67 -9.50 18.42
CA ALA A 158 26.72 -10.06 17.57
C ALA A 158 28.00 -9.23 17.62
#